data_5831b36dac26918aa76b312fdc7528d8
#
_entry.id   5831b36dac26918aa76b312fdc7528d8
#
_cell.length_a   1.000
_cell.length_b   1.000
_cell.length_c   1.000
_cell.angle_alpha   90.00
_cell.angle_beta   90.00
_cell.angle_gamma   90.00
#
_symmetry.space_group_name_H-M   'P 1'
#
loop_
_entity.id
_entity.type
_entity.pdbx_description
1 polymer ?
#
loop_
_entity_poly.entity_id
_entity_poly.type
_entity_poly.pdbx_seq_one_letter_code
_entity_poly.pdbx_strand_id
1 'polypeptide(L)'
;MIAVFEKSERLRHIGHLDIQRAVMRALRRSGLPVSYSKGFNPHILLTFASALSTGAAGRKEIMDVQLDREVSPEKFVSAMNGAMPPDMQLSFAKVIDDRHVALMAQVQAADYTITVLDEAAGEKMIAALPAFLAQESIITMRKT
;
A
#
# COMPACT_ATOMS: atom_id res chain seq x y z
N MET A 1 8.24 9.07 -8.55
CA MET A 1 7.74 7.84 -9.22
C MET A 1 6.64 7.22 -8.39
N ILE A 2 5.39 7.27 -8.86
CA ILE A 2 4.30 6.50 -8.25
C ILE A 2 4.37 5.07 -8.74
N ALA A 3 4.18 4.10 -7.84
CA ALA A 3 4.10 2.69 -8.17
C ALA A 3 2.98 1.99 -7.41
N VAL A 4 2.42 0.97 -8.05
CA VAL A 4 1.36 0.11 -7.49
C VAL A 4 1.93 -1.28 -7.27
N PHE A 5 1.75 -1.80 -6.06
CA PHE A 5 2.20 -3.13 -5.67
C PHE A 5 1.09 -3.92 -4.97
N GLU A 6 1.26 -5.22 -4.93
CA GLU A 6 0.40 -6.12 -4.19
C GLU A 6 1.04 -6.47 -2.84
N LYS A 7 0.25 -6.55 -1.79
CA LYS A 7 0.55 -7.30 -0.57
C LYS A 7 -0.35 -8.52 -0.54
N SER A 8 0.20 -9.68 -0.92
CA SER A 8 -0.59 -10.92 -1.04
C SER A 8 -1.18 -11.37 0.30
N GLU A 9 -2.18 -12.26 0.24
CA GLU A 9 -2.79 -12.88 1.42
C GLU A 9 -1.77 -13.55 2.34
N ARG A 10 -0.69 -14.11 1.81
CA ARG A 10 0.38 -14.74 2.60
C ARG A 10 1.09 -13.76 3.52
N LEU A 11 1.10 -12.49 3.15
CA LEU A 11 1.71 -11.40 3.93
C LEU A 11 0.72 -10.63 4.80
N ARG A 12 -0.56 -11.04 4.88
CA ARG A 12 -1.59 -10.29 5.61
C ARG A 12 -1.23 -9.98 7.07
N HIS A 13 -0.46 -10.85 7.71
CA HIS A 13 -0.04 -10.67 9.11
C HIS A 13 1.16 -9.72 9.30
N ILE A 14 1.78 -9.28 8.20
CA ILE A 14 2.88 -8.32 8.24
C ILE A 14 2.31 -6.90 8.41
N GLY A 15 2.80 -6.18 9.40
CA GLY A 15 2.38 -4.79 9.68
C GLY A 15 2.93 -3.79 8.68
N HIS A 16 2.31 -2.59 8.62
CA HIS A 16 2.69 -1.54 7.68
C HIS A 16 4.17 -1.15 7.78
N LEU A 17 4.71 -0.99 9.00
CA LEU A 17 6.12 -0.62 9.20
C LEU A 17 7.09 -1.69 8.66
N ASP A 18 6.73 -2.97 8.73
CA ASP A 18 7.57 -4.03 8.19
C ASP A 18 7.50 -4.09 6.68
N ILE A 19 6.33 -3.82 6.08
CA ILE A 19 6.18 -3.61 4.63
C ILE A 19 7.06 -2.44 4.17
N GLN A 20 7.00 -1.30 4.87
CA GLN A 20 7.85 -0.14 4.57
C GLN A 20 9.34 -0.50 4.63
N ARG A 21 9.78 -1.21 5.67
CA ARG A 21 11.16 -1.70 5.80
C ARG A 21 11.55 -2.65 4.67
N ALA A 22 10.64 -3.54 4.26
CA ALA A 22 10.87 -4.47 3.14
C ALA A 22 11.04 -3.71 1.82
N VAL A 23 10.18 -2.74 1.53
CA VAL A 23 10.27 -1.87 0.35
C VAL A 23 11.58 -1.07 0.36
N MET A 24 11.94 -0.45 1.49
CA MET A 24 13.20 0.28 1.60
C MET A 24 14.44 -0.61 1.36
N ARG A 25 14.41 -1.85 1.85
CA ARG A 25 15.49 -2.82 1.57
C ARG A 25 15.54 -3.22 0.10
N ALA A 26 14.38 -3.39 -0.54
CA ALA A 26 14.29 -3.68 -1.97
C ALA A 26 14.83 -2.50 -2.81
N LEU A 27 14.45 -1.27 -2.50
CA LEU A 27 14.98 -0.06 -3.15
C LEU A 27 16.51 0.02 -3.06
N ARG A 28 17.10 -0.28 -1.90
CA ARG A 28 18.57 -0.30 -1.75
C ARG A 28 19.25 -1.39 -2.61
N ARG A 29 18.60 -2.54 -2.79
CA ARG A 29 19.13 -3.65 -3.60
C ARG A 29 18.90 -3.50 -5.09
N SER A 30 17.89 -2.73 -5.49
CA SER A 30 17.44 -2.61 -6.89
C SER A 30 18.45 -1.87 -7.79
N GLY A 31 19.40 -1.13 -7.21
CA GLY A 31 20.32 -0.27 -7.95
C GLY A 31 19.65 0.98 -8.55
N LEU A 32 18.40 1.27 -8.19
CA LEU A 32 17.70 2.48 -8.59
C LEU A 32 18.30 3.73 -7.92
N PRO A 33 18.34 4.87 -8.60
CA PRO A 33 18.88 6.13 -8.07
C PRO A 33 17.86 6.79 -7.11
N VAL A 34 17.64 6.20 -5.95
CA VAL A 34 16.68 6.71 -4.96
C VAL A 34 17.20 7.93 -4.24
N SER A 35 16.33 8.93 -4.04
CA SER A 35 16.66 10.14 -3.29
C SER A 35 16.58 9.90 -1.79
N TYR A 36 17.45 10.59 -1.05
CA TYR A 36 17.51 10.53 0.41
C TYR A 36 17.15 11.89 1.02
N SER A 37 16.58 11.85 2.20
CA SER A 37 16.34 13.04 2.99
C SER A 37 17.66 13.73 3.39
N LYS A 38 17.62 15.05 3.53
CA LYS A 38 18.74 15.85 4.06
C LYS A 38 18.74 15.79 5.59
N GLY A 39 19.91 15.66 6.19
CA GLY A 39 20.04 15.65 7.65
C GLY A 39 21.01 14.58 8.17
N PHE A 40 21.08 14.44 9.51
CA PHE A 40 22.02 13.53 10.17
C PHE A 40 21.70 12.04 9.98
N ASN A 41 20.43 11.70 9.75
CA ASN A 41 19.98 10.32 9.49
C ASN A 41 19.25 10.25 8.14
N PRO A 42 19.98 10.19 7.00
CA PRO A 42 19.36 10.12 5.69
C PRO A 42 18.51 8.86 5.52
N HIS A 43 17.27 9.02 5.09
CA HIS A 43 16.36 7.92 4.74
C HIS A 43 15.83 8.12 3.33
N ILE A 44 15.49 7.01 2.67
CA ILE A 44 14.90 7.04 1.34
C ILE A 44 13.59 7.83 1.39
N LEU A 45 13.41 8.75 0.44
CA LEU A 45 12.17 9.50 0.28
C LEU A 45 11.11 8.58 -0.33
N LEU A 46 10.39 7.90 0.56
CA LEU A 46 9.33 6.93 0.25
C LEU A 46 8.09 7.27 1.09
N THR A 47 6.94 7.38 0.44
CA THR A 47 5.65 7.52 1.09
C THR A 47 4.64 6.51 0.55
N PHE A 48 3.61 6.19 1.34
CA PHE A 48 2.51 5.32 0.95
C PHE A 48 1.20 6.12 0.94
N ALA A 49 0.29 5.76 0.04
CA ALA A 49 -1.03 6.39 -0.03
C ALA A 49 -1.89 6.08 1.21
N SER A 50 -1.73 4.90 1.78
CA SER A 50 -2.39 4.49 3.02
C SER A 50 -1.53 3.51 3.81
N ALA A 51 -1.81 3.41 5.10
CA ALA A 51 -1.22 2.40 5.98
C ALA A 51 -2.15 1.19 6.05
N LEU A 52 -1.86 0.14 5.29
CA LEU A 52 -2.64 -1.09 5.32
C LEU A 52 -2.49 -1.80 6.67
N SER A 53 -3.62 -2.11 7.30
CA SER A 53 -3.66 -2.76 8.61
C SER A 53 -3.07 -4.17 8.59
N THR A 54 -2.54 -4.61 9.75
CA THR A 54 -2.22 -6.02 9.98
C THR A 54 -3.51 -6.84 9.89
N GLY A 55 -3.45 -8.00 9.24
CA GLY A 55 -4.61 -8.84 8.96
C GLY A 55 -5.23 -8.63 7.58
N ALA A 56 -4.89 -7.53 6.88
CA ALA A 56 -5.38 -7.24 5.54
C ALA A 56 -4.34 -7.54 4.46
N ALA A 57 -4.80 -8.06 3.33
CA ALA A 57 -4.08 -8.08 2.06
C ALA A 57 -4.45 -6.84 1.25
N GLY A 58 -3.60 -6.44 0.31
CA GLY A 58 -3.84 -5.29 -0.56
C GLY A 58 -3.52 -5.63 -2.01
N ARG A 59 -4.48 -5.47 -2.90
CA ARG A 59 -4.29 -5.76 -4.34
C ARG A 59 -3.65 -4.61 -5.11
N LYS A 60 -3.81 -3.37 -4.63
CA LYS A 60 -3.35 -2.14 -5.30
C LYS A 60 -2.89 -1.13 -4.27
N GLU A 61 -1.85 -1.47 -3.52
CA GLU A 61 -1.20 -0.53 -2.62
C GLU A 61 -0.35 0.45 -3.42
N ILE A 62 -0.42 1.72 -3.07
CA ILE A 62 0.24 2.77 -3.83
C ILE A 62 1.37 3.36 -2.99
N MET A 63 2.53 3.49 -3.61
CA MET A 63 3.68 4.17 -3.02
C MET A 63 4.25 5.22 -3.96
N ASP A 64 4.89 6.23 -3.40
CA ASP A 64 5.66 7.24 -4.10
C ASP A 64 7.12 7.17 -3.67
N VAL A 65 8.01 7.10 -4.65
CA VAL A 65 9.46 7.04 -4.48
C VAL A 65 10.10 8.20 -5.22
N GLN A 66 10.82 9.05 -4.53
CA GLN A 66 11.60 10.09 -5.18
C GLN A 66 12.92 9.53 -5.70
N LEU A 67 13.27 9.92 -6.93
CA LEU A 67 14.48 9.48 -7.62
C LEU A 67 15.37 10.70 -7.95
N ASP A 68 16.68 10.54 -7.84
CA ASP A 68 17.66 11.59 -8.13
C ASP A 68 17.87 11.85 -9.63
N ARG A 69 17.42 10.92 -10.47
CA ARG A 69 17.47 11.02 -11.95
C ARG A 69 16.33 10.25 -12.58
N GLU A 70 16.03 10.57 -13.81
CA GLU A 70 14.97 9.90 -14.56
C GLU A 70 15.23 8.41 -14.75
N VAL A 71 14.18 7.64 -14.55
CA VAL A 71 14.12 6.20 -14.78
C VAL A 71 12.78 5.90 -15.47
N SER A 72 12.81 5.08 -16.52
CA SER A 72 11.54 4.68 -17.15
C SER A 72 10.70 3.81 -16.20
N PRO A 73 9.37 3.88 -16.27
CA PRO A 73 8.47 3.06 -15.44
C PRO A 73 8.78 1.56 -15.56
N GLU A 74 9.05 1.07 -16.75
CA GLU A 74 9.34 -0.34 -17.03
C GLU A 74 10.62 -0.79 -16.33
N LYS A 75 11.67 0.04 -16.41
CA LYS A 75 12.94 -0.21 -15.71
C LYS A 75 12.76 -0.19 -14.20
N PHE A 76 11.96 0.75 -13.68
CA PHE A 76 11.64 0.82 -12.25
C PHE A 76 10.93 -0.45 -11.77
N VAL A 77 9.86 -0.87 -12.46
CA VAL A 77 9.11 -2.09 -12.14
C VAL A 77 10.00 -3.32 -12.20
N SER A 78 10.79 -3.47 -13.27
CA SER A 78 11.69 -4.63 -13.43
C SER A 78 12.75 -4.70 -12.31
N ALA A 79 13.41 -3.59 -12.01
CA ALA A 79 14.44 -3.52 -10.97
C ALA A 79 13.86 -3.80 -9.57
N MET A 80 12.68 -3.24 -9.28
CA MET A 80 12.00 -3.49 -8.02
C MET A 80 11.54 -4.94 -7.89
N ASN A 81 10.93 -5.51 -8.93
CA ASN A 81 10.45 -6.89 -8.91
C ASN A 81 11.59 -7.91 -8.77
N GLY A 82 12.77 -7.60 -9.31
CA GLY A 82 13.98 -8.38 -9.06
C GLY A 82 14.50 -8.31 -7.63
N ALA A 83 14.13 -7.29 -6.88
CA ALA A 83 14.57 -7.06 -5.50
C ALA A 83 13.48 -7.35 -4.44
N MET A 84 12.22 -7.40 -4.82
CA MET A 84 11.08 -7.64 -3.91
C MET A 84 10.72 -9.13 -3.84
N PRO A 85 10.14 -9.57 -2.71
CA PRO A 85 9.62 -10.94 -2.61
C PRO A 85 8.44 -11.14 -3.60
N PRO A 86 8.19 -12.41 -4.04
CA PRO A 86 7.12 -12.72 -4.99
C PRO A 86 5.72 -12.26 -4.52
N ASP A 87 5.52 -12.21 -3.22
CA ASP A 87 4.26 -11.81 -2.58
C ASP A 87 4.04 -10.28 -2.49
N MET A 88 4.98 -9.48 -3.06
CA MET A 88 4.94 -8.00 -3.06
C MET A 88 5.38 -7.43 -4.40
N GLN A 89 4.90 -7.97 -5.51
CA GLN A 89 5.31 -7.49 -6.84
C GLN A 89 4.63 -6.19 -7.24
N LEU A 90 5.37 -5.35 -7.94
CA LEU A 90 4.83 -4.17 -8.61
C LEU A 90 4.10 -4.58 -9.89
N SER A 91 2.91 -4.03 -10.08
CA SER A 91 2.12 -4.19 -11.31
C SER A 91 2.20 -2.99 -12.24
N PHE A 92 2.54 -1.82 -11.70
CA PHE A 92 2.51 -0.57 -12.44
C PHE A 92 3.46 0.45 -11.83
N ALA A 93 4.02 1.34 -12.67
CA ALA A 93 4.68 2.56 -12.22
C ALA A 93 4.40 3.69 -13.21
N LYS A 94 4.49 4.94 -12.75
CA LYS A 94 4.30 6.16 -13.54
C LYS A 94 5.19 7.28 -13.01
N VAL A 95 5.86 7.98 -13.91
CA VAL A 95 6.55 9.24 -13.58
C VAL A 95 5.50 10.32 -13.33
N ILE A 96 5.68 11.06 -12.26
CA ILE A 96 4.85 12.24 -11.94
C ILE A 96 5.76 13.41 -11.60
N ASP A 97 5.19 14.62 -11.63
CA ASP A 97 5.88 15.84 -11.22
C ASP A 97 6.22 15.78 -9.72
N ASP A 98 7.40 16.25 -9.32
CA ASP A 98 7.85 16.30 -7.94
C ASP A 98 6.99 17.22 -7.04
N ARG A 99 6.23 18.13 -7.66
CA ARG A 99 5.34 19.08 -6.96
C ARG A 99 3.91 18.58 -6.80
N HIS A 100 3.66 17.27 -7.01
CA HIS A 100 2.30 16.74 -6.83
C HIS A 100 1.86 16.79 -5.36
N VAL A 101 0.55 16.83 -5.17
CA VAL A 101 -0.07 16.74 -3.83
C VAL A 101 0.27 15.39 -3.21
N ALA A 102 0.52 15.36 -1.90
CA ALA A 102 0.83 14.12 -1.18
C ALA A 102 -0.21 13.02 -1.45
N LEU A 103 0.23 11.78 -1.69
CA LEU A 103 -0.64 10.66 -2.04
C LEU A 103 -1.80 10.47 -1.07
N MET A 104 -1.55 10.55 0.24
CA MET A 104 -2.58 10.41 1.27
C MET A 104 -3.73 11.43 1.14
N ALA A 105 -3.44 12.63 0.61
CA ALA A 105 -4.45 13.66 0.38
C ALA A 105 -5.23 13.45 -0.93
N GLN A 106 -4.76 12.58 -1.81
CA GLN A 106 -5.41 12.26 -3.09
C GLN A 106 -6.33 11.04 -3.01
N VAL A 107 -6.19 10.19 -1.98
CA VAL A 107 -7.06 9.02 -1.78
C VAL A 107 -8.46 9.50 -1.39
N GLN A 108 -9.44 9.23 -2.23
CA GLN A 108 -10.84 9.60 -2.00
C GLN A 108 -11.69 8.42 -1.54
N ALA A 109 -11.33 7.21 -1.95
CA ALA A 109 -12.07 5.99 -1.62
C ALA A 109 -11.15 4.77 -1.61
N ALA A 110 -11.58 3.72 -0.93
CA ALA A 110 -10.97 2.40 -0.97
C ALA A 110 -12.06 1.34 -0.99
N ASP A 111 -11.90 0.35 -1.86
CA ASP A 111 -12.79 -0.80 -1.93
C ASP A 111 -12.26 -1.94 -1.06
N TYR A 112 -13.15 -2.52 -0.26
CA TYR A 112 -12.83 -3.64 0.62
C TYR A 112 -13.65 -4.88 0.24
N THR A 113 -12.96 -6.01 0.13
CA THR A 113 -13.60 -7.32 0.06
C THR A 113 -13.42 -8.02 1.40
N ILE A 114 -14.52 -8.37 2.05
CA ILE A 114 -14.52 -9.09 3.31
C ILE A 114 -14.98 -10.51 3.05
N THR A 115 -14.13 -11.50 3.36
CA THR A 115 -14.49 -12.92 3.27
C THR A 115 -14.74 -13.44 4.68
N VAL A 116 -15.96 -13.86 4.94
CA VAL A 116 -16.34 -14.48 6.21
C VAL A 116 -16.01 -15.97 6.13
N LEU A 117 -15.15 -16.45 7.03
CA LEU A 117 -14.69 -17.84 7.02
C LEU A 117 -15.63 -18.80 7.74
N ASP A 118 -16.45 -18.28 8.65
CA ASP A 118 -17.48 -19.06 9.38
C ASP A 118 -18.83 -18.91 8.66
N GLU A 119 -19.40 -20.03 8.22
CA GLU A 119 -20.64 -20.05 7.43
C GLU A 119 -21.84 -19.50 8.19
N ALA A 120 -21.99 -19.89 9.47
CA ALA A 120 -23.10 -19.42 10.30
C ALA A 120 -22.99 -17.91 10.61
N ALA A 121 -21.77 -17.39 10.78
CA ALA A 121 -21.54 -15.96 10.90
C ALA A 121 -21.84 -15.24 9.60
N GLY A 122 -21.48 -15.83 8.46
CA GLY A 122 -21.76 -15.29 7.14
C GLY A 122 -23.26 -15.13 6.87
N GLU A 123 -24.05 -16.15 7.14
CA GLU A 123 -25.52 -16.11 7.03
C GLU A 123 -26.14 -15.00 7.87
N LYS A 124 -25.71 -14.86 9.15
CA LYS A 124 -26.15 -13.80 10.04
C LYS A 124 -25.80 -12.41 9.52
N MET A 125 -24.59 -12.24 8.97
CA MET A 125 -24.15 -10.98 8.38
C MET A 125 -24.98 -10.62 7.14
N ILE A 126 -25.23 -11.57 6.25
CA ILE A 126 -26.06 -11.37 5.05
C ILE A 126 -27.49 -11.00 5.46
N ALA A 127 -28.07 -11.68 6.43
CA ALA A 127 -29.42 -11.38 6.92
C ALA A 127 -29.52 -9.96 7.56
N ALA A 128 -28.47 -9.49 8.22
CA ALA A 128 -28.41 -8.19 8.86
C ALA A 128 -28.09 -7.03 7.89
N LEU A 129 -27.53 -7.34 6.71
CA LEU A 129 -26.99 -6.34 5.78
C LEU A 129 -28.04 -5.31 5.30
N PRO A 130 -29.30 -5.69 4.96
CA PRO A 130 -30.29 -4.70 4.55
C PRO A 130 -30.62 -3.67 5.63
N ALA A 131 -30.75 -4.12 6.88
CA ALA A 131 -31.01 -3.22 8.02
C ALA A 131 -29.78 -2.33 8.34
N PHE A 132 -28.57 -2.87 8.16
CA PHE A 132 -27.34 -2.09 8.31
C PHE A 132 -27.23 -0.99 7.25
N LEU A 133 -27.50 -1.29 5.98
CA LEU A 133 -27.43 -0.33 4.88
C LEU A 133 -28.56 0.72 4.89
N ALA A 134 -29.68 0.44 5.56
CA ALA A 134 -30.79 1.38 5.69
C ALA A 134 -30.55 2.45 6.78
N GLN A 135 -29.45 2.39 7.52
CA GLN A 135 -29.12 3.37 8.56
C GLN A 135 -28.65 4.69 7.91
N GLU A 136 -29.19 5.82 8.35
CA GLU A 136 -28.73 7.15 7.91
C GLU A 136 -27.33 7.50 8.44
N SER A 137 -26.92 6.93 9.57
CA SER A 137 -25.59 7.13 10.17
C SER A 137 -25.17 5.89 10.94
N ILE A 138 -23.86 5.61 10.90
CA ILE A 138 -23.24 4.50 11.63
C ILE A 138 -22.26 5.11 12.63
N ILE A 139 -22.54 4.98 13.92
CA ILE A 139 -21.69 5.50 15.00
C ILE A 139 -20.94 4.33 15.61
N THR A 140 -19.59 4.41 15.61
CA THR A 140 -18.73 3.42 16.26
C THR A 140 -17.91 4.07 17.36
N MET A 141 -17.74 3.35 18.47
CA MET A 141 -16.87 3.77 19.57
C MET A 141 -15.46 3.24 19.33
N ARG A 142 -14.47 4.13 19.25
CA ARG A 142 -13.07 3.76 19.21
C ARG A 142 -12.49 3.78 20.63
N LYS A 143 -11.98 2.66 21.08
CA LYS A 143 -11.19 2.61 22.31
C LYS A 143 -9.85 3.31 22.05
N THR A 144 -9.58 4.41 22.71
CA THR A 144 -8.29 5.12 22.70
C THR A 144 -7.33 4.48 23.70
#